data_6a69a53f2727941cfb40e1dcfadd4465
#
_entry.id   6a69a53f2727941cfb40e1dcfadd4465
#
_cell.length_a   1.000
_cell.length_b   1.000
_cell.length_c   1.000
_cell.angle_alpha   90.00
_cell.angle_beta   90.00
_cell.angle_gamma   90.00
#
_symmetry.space_group_name_H-M   'P 1'
#
loop_
_entity.id
_entity.type
_entity.pdbx_description
1 polymer ?
#
loop_
_entity_poly.entity_id
_entity_poly.type
_entity_poly.pdbx_seq_one_letter_code
_entity_poly.pdbx_strand_id
1 'polypeptide(L)'
;MPVNTELPGAVMRALLVGPDGRSSLKSWIPSGTEIQSFSLSGGMVHIDLSRAFLEGSSRPDLAKAAVIETMTALPGVSSVGLSVEGNPVVTSANRTPLLYYASANGLIAVPTSISGPRAALDAYLSGPGDPELTGFPIDVWLLDYNYDRAKQFLSLNFTYTTSIRTLALDKPERMRLVLLGLITTLTEFPEVRTVQLDFQGQTRLGLGQCSDLLRTPQARPQLLNDERLLER
;
A
#
# COMPACT_ATOMS: atom_id res chain seq x y z
N MET A 1 -0.91 -23.24 6.81
CA MET A 1 -1.20 -22.70 8.15
C MET A 1 -2.65 -22.27 8.16
N PRO A 2 -3.43 -22.54 9.22
CA PRO A 2 -4.79 -22.01 9.31
C PRO A 2 -4.71 -20.48 9.31
N VAL A 3 -5.42 -19.86 8.39
CA VAL A 3 -5.50 -18.40 8.34
C VAL A 3 -6.32 -17.97 9.55
N ASN A 4 -5.71 -17.18 10.43
CA ASN A 4 -6.40 -16.70 11.63
C ASN A 4 -7.48 -15.69 11.21
N THR A 5 -8.75 -16.11 11.29
CA THR A 5 -9.91 -15.28 10.97
C THR A 5 -10.20 -14.21 12.03
N GLU A 6 -9.53 -14.24 13.17
CA GLU A 6 -9.74 -13.30 14.27
C GLU A 6 -9.32 -11.87 13.91
N LEU A 7 -8.15 -11.71 13.26
CA LEU A 7 -7.64 -10.38 12.91
C LEU A 7 -8.54 -9.65 11.88
N PRO A 8 -8.90 -10.24 10.73
CA PRO A 8 -9.80 -9.58 9.80
C PRO A 8 -11.17 -9.24 10.41
N GLY A 9 -11.73 -10.14 11.21
CA GLY A 9 -12.98 -9.88 11.92
C GLY A 9 -12.89 -8.74 12.95
N ALA A 10 -11.77 -8.64 13.67
CA ALA A 10 -11.52 -7.55 14.61
C ALA A 10 -11.36 -6.20 13.89
N VAL A 11 -10.62 -6.18 12.78
CA VAL A 11 -10.44 -4.97 11.96
C VAL A 11 -11.75 -4.52 11.35
N MET A 12 -12.59 -5.45 10.86
CA MET A 12 -13.91 -5.10 10.35
C MET A 12 -14.80 -4.48 11.43
N ARG A 13 -14.82 -5.03 12.65
CA ARG A 13 -15.55 -4.42 13.77
C ARG A 13 -15.02 -3.03 14.11
N ALA A 14 -13.71 -2.82 14.13
CA ALA A 14 -13.12 -1.50 14.37
C ALA A 14 -13.50 -0.50 13.28
N LEU A 15 -13.53 -0.93 12.01
CA LEU A 15 -13.95 -0.12 10.87
C LEU A 15 -15.43 0.33 11.02
N LEU A 16 -16.31 -0.55 11.51
CA LEU A 16 -17.73 -0.21 11.74
C LEU A 16 -17.92 0.79 12.89
N VAL A 17 -17.07 0.71 13.92
CA VAL A 17 -17.10 1.69 15.05
C VAL A 17 -16.71 3.08 14.52
N GLY A 18 -15.84 3.13 13.49
CA GLY A 18 -15.37 4.38 12.90
C GLY A 18 -14.27 5.07 13.73
N PRO A 19 -13.80 6.24 13.27
CA PRO A 19 -12.74 6.98 13.93
C PRO A 19 -13.17 7.54 15.29
N ASP A 20 -12.22 7.70 16.21
CA ASP A 20 -12.42 8.39 17.47
C ASP A 20 -12.88 9.83 17.20
N GLY A 21 -13.83 10.33 18.02
CA GLY A 21 -14.40 11.68 17.91
C GLY A 21 -13.37 12.82 18.04
N ARG A 22 -12.14 12.52 18.39
CA ARG A 22 -11.00 13.46 18.41
C ARG A 22 -10.25 13.52 17.07
N SER A 23 -10.54 12.60 16.16
CA SER A 23 -9.95 12.54 14.82
C SER A 23 -10.70 13.46 13.86
N SER A 24 -9.96 14.10 12.93
CA SER A 24 -10.55 14.80 11.78
C SER A 24 -11.11 13.87 10.71
N LEU A 25 -10.89 12.56 10.86
CA LEU A 25 -11.37 11.53 9.96
C LEU A 25 -12.88 11.36 10.06
N LYS A 26 -13.52 11.01 8.94
CA LYS A 26 -14.94 10.71 8.86
C LYS A 26 -15.16 9.28 8.41
N SER A 27 -16.09 8.56 9.06
CA SER A 27 -16.56 7.28 8.55
C SER A 27 -17.48 7.48 7.36
N TRP A 28 -17.29 6.68 6.30
CA TRP A 28 -18.24 6.56 5.20
C TRP A 28 -19.25 5.44 5.41
N ILE A 29 -18.99 4.57 6.41
CA ILE A 29 -19.91 3.48 6.75
C ILE A 29 -20.98 4.05 7.67
N PRO A 30 -22.28 3.82 7.35
CA PRO A 30 -23.38 4.31 8.17
C PRO A 30 -23.33 3.74 9.58
N SER A 31 -23.68 4.55 10.56
CA SER A 31 -23.92 4.10 11.92
C SER A 31 -25.08 3.09 11.96
N GLY A 32 -24.94 2.05 12.77
CA GLY A 32 -25.92 0.95 12.83
C GLY A 32 -25.72 -0.14 11.79
N THR A 33 -24.65 -0.07 10.96
CA THR A 33 -24.25 -1.21 10.15
C THR A 33 -23.72 -2.34 11.04
N GLU A 34 -24.27 -3.56 10.86
CA GLU A 34 -23.89 -4.75 11.62
C GLU A 34 -23.37 -5.85 10.69
N ILE A 35 -22.46 -6.69 11.21
CA ILE A 35 -21.96 -7.88 10.51
C ILE A 35 -22.98 -9.01 10.76
N GLN A 36 -23.61 -9.50 9.69
CA GLN A 36 -24.50 -10.65 9.71
C GLN A 36 -23.71 -11.96 9.61
N SER A 37 -22.74 -12.01 8.72
CA SER A 37 -21.80 -13.11 8.62
C SER A 37 -20.42 -12.65 8.16
N PHE A 38 -19.39 -13.44 8.51
CA PHE A 38 -18.01 -13.18 8.16
C PHE A 38 -17.28 -14.50 7.95
N SER A 39 -16.60 -14.67 6.82
CA SER A 39 -15.75 -15.82 6.58
C SER A 39 -14.53 -15.46 5.76
N LEU A 40 -13.44 -16.23 5.92
CA LEU A 40 -12.20 -16.12 5.15
C LEU A 40 -11.84 -17.50 4.60
N SER A 41 -11.79 -17.62 3.29
CA SER A 41 -11.43 -18.87 2.61
C SER A 41 -10.59 -18.58 1.38
N GLY A 42 -9.45 -19.25 1.23
CA GLY A 42 -8.58 -19.12 0.08
C GLY A 42 -8.06 -17.70 -0.18
N GLY A 43 -7.94 -16.87 0.87
CA GLY A 43 -7.56 -15.46 0.76
C GLY A 43 -8.71 -14.52 0.40
N MET A 44 -9.92 -15.03 0.23
CA MET A 44 -11.12 -14.23 0.00
C MET A 44 -11.91 -14.06 1.28
N VAL A 45 -12.15 -12.83 1.69
CA VAL A 45 -13.06 -12.46 2.78
C VAL A 45 -14.46 -12.29 2.22
N HIS A 46 -15.43 -12.99 2.80
CA HIS A 46 -16.85 -12.77 2.55
C HIS A 46 -17.49 -12.11 3.75
N ILE A 47 -18.14 -10.99 3.53
CA ILE A 47 -18.81 -10.19 4.58
C ILE A 47 -20.26 -9.97 4.17
N ASP A 48 -21.18 -10.36 5.04
CA ASP A 48 -22.58 -9.99 4.91
C ASP A 48 -22.92 -8.93 5.95
N LEU A 49 -23.48 -7.83 5.49
CA LEU A 49 -23.80 -6.67 6.31
C LEU A 49 -25.30 -6.46 6.41
N SER A 50 -25.74 -5.79 7.47
CA SER A 50 -27.13 -5.37 7.61
C SER A 50 -27.52 -4.32 6.55
N ARG A 51 -28.83 -4.19 6.32
CA ARG A 51 -29.43 -3.25 5.37
C ARG A 51 -29.00 -1.79 5.60
N ALA A 52 -28.68 -1.42 6.85
CA ALA A 52 -28.18 -0.09 7.20
C ALA A 52 -26.94 0.34 6.39
N PHE A 53 -26.13 -0.62 5.92
CA PHE A 53 -24.96 -0.34 5.09
C PHE A 53 -25.27 0.40 3.79
N LEU A 54 -26.40 0.09 3.15
CA LEU A 54 -26.82 0.73 1.90
C LEU A 54 -27.79 1.89 2.15
N GLU A 55 -28.79 1.68 3.00
CA GLU A 55 -29.87 2.66 3.21
C GLU A 55 -29.42 3.89 4.00
N GLY A 56 -28.44 3.72 4.91
CA GLY A 56 -27.90 4.83 5.70
C GLY A 56 -26.79 5.62 5.02
N SER A 57 -26.31 5.19 3.85
CA SER A 57 -25.15 5.80 3.19
C SER A 57 -25.56 6.82 2.15
N SER A 58 -25.09 8.06 2.29
CA SER A 58 -25.16 9.08 1.23
C SER A 58 -24.17 8.82 0.08
N ARG A 59 -23.16 7.99 0.31
CA ARG A 59 -22.09 7.64 -0.64
C ARG A 59 -21.75 6.15 -0.53
N PRO A 60 -22.66 5.26 -1.00
CA PRO A 60 -22.47 3.81 -0.87
C PRO A 60 -21.19 3.29 -1.57
N ASP A 61 -20.73 3.96 -2.61
CA ASP A 61 -19.49 3.59 -3.30
C ASP A 61 -18.25 3.81 -2.41
N LEU A 62 -18.22 4.90 -1.63
CA LEU A 62 -17.13 5.16 -0.68
C LEU A 62 -17.20 4.20 0.52
N ALA A 63 -18.39 3.84 0.97
CA ALA A 63 -18.56 2.84 2.03
C ALA A 63 -18.03 1.46 1.58
N LYS A 64 -18.38 1.02 0.36
CA LYS A 64 -17.84 -0.22 -0.23
C LYS A 64 -16.32 -0.16 -0.37
N ALA A 65 -15.78 0.94 -0.93
CA ALA A 65 -14.34 1.13 -1.07
C ALA A 65 -13.62 1.07 0.28
N ALA A 66 -14.16 1.71 1.33
CA ALA A 66 -13.57 1.67 2.67
C ALA A 66 -13.43 0.23 3.20
N VAL A 67 -14.47 -0.61 3.01
CA VAL A 67 -14.41 -2.03 3.40
C VAL A 67 -13.38 -2.79 2.58
N ILE A 68 -13.41 -2.65 1.24
CA ILE A 68 -12.51 -3.37 0.33
C ILE A 68 -11.05 -3.02 0.63
N GLU A 69 -10.72 -1.74 0.67
CA GLU A 69 -9.35 -1.27 0.91
C GLU A 69 -8.83 -1.68 2.30
N THR A 70 -9.67 -1.59 3.33
CA THR A 70 -9.30 -1.99 4.68
C THR A 70 -9.04 -3.48 4.78
N MET A 71 -9.92 -4.31 4.23
CA MET A 71 -9.78 -5.77 4.32
C MET A 71 -8.63 -6.27 3.46
N THR A 72 -8.48 -5.78 2.24
CA THR A 72 -7.41 -6.20 1.33
C THR A 72 -6.01 -5.67 1.74
N ALA A 73 -5.93 -4.72 2.67
CA ALA A 73 -4.67 -4.32 3.30
C ALA A 73 -4.14 -5.35 4.29
N LEU A 74 -4.97 -6.32 4.71
CA LEU A 74 -4.58 -7.32 5.71
C LEU A 74 -3.75 -8.45 5.10
N PRO A 75 -2.75 -8.95 5.83
CA PRO A 75 -1.96 -10.10 5.38
C PRO A 75 -2.86 -11.33 5.15
N GLY A 76 -2.71 -11.95 3.98
CA GLY A 76 -3.47 -13.15 3.60
C GLY A 76 -4.87 -12.88 3.04
N VAL A 77 -5.28 -11.62 2.90
CA VAL A 77 -6.52 -11.23 2.21
C VAL A 77 -6.16 -10.69 0.82
N SER A 78 -6.61 -11.38 -0.21
CA SER A 78 -6.41 -10.99 -1.61
C SER A 78 -7.64 -10.36 -2.25
N SER A 79 -8.83 -10.70 -1.75
CA SER A 79 -10.09 -10.19 -2.31
C SER A 79 -11.20 -10.13 -1.26
N VAL A 80 -12.24 -9.37 -1.54
CA VAL A 80 -13.41 -9.17 -0.68
C VAL A 80 -14.69 -9.36 -1.49
N GLY A 81 -15.59 -10.19 -0.98
CA GLY A 81 -16.98 -10.26 -1.38
C GLY A 81 -17.86 -9.57 -0.34
N LEU A 82 -18.78 -8.74 -0.79
CA LEU A 82 -19.76 -8.07 0.07
C LEU A 82 -21.18 -8.47 -0.32
N SER A 83 -21.98 -8.79 0.67
CA SER A 83 -23.43 -8.91 0.55
C SER A 83 -24.15 -8.03 1.58
N VAL A 84 -25.40 -7.76 1.34
CA VAL A 84 -26.30 -7.07 2.27
C VAL A 84 -27.58 -7.89 2.37
N GLU A 85 -27.88 -8.38 3.58
CA GLU A 85 -29.00 -9.30 3.83
C GLU A 85 -28.96 -10.51 2.87
N GLY A 86 -27.78 -11.08 2.68
CA GLY A 86 -27.55 -12.21 1.77
C GLY A 86 -27.51 -11.87 0.27
N ASN A 87 -27.81 -10.62 -0.12
CA ASN A 87 -27.79 -10.20 -1.53
C ASN A 87 -26.42 -9.66 -1.91
N PRO A 88 -25.73 -10.24 -2.92
CA PRO A 88 -24.42 -9.79 -3.33
C PRO A 88 -24.44 -8.33 -3.84
N VAL A 89 -23.59 -7.47 -3.26
CA VAL A 89 -23.38 -6.10 -3.74
C VAL A 89 -21.98 -5.94 -4.34
N VAL A 90 -21.04 -6.81 -3.97
CA VAL A 90 -19.72 -6.97 -4.56
C VAL A 90 -19.39 -8.45 -4.57
N THR A 91 -19.32 -9.06 -5.75
CA THR A 91 -19.04 -10.51 -5.86
C THR A 91 -17.59 -10.83 -5.50
N SER A 92 -16.65 -10.04 -6.03
CA SER A 92 -15.23 -10.10 -5.69
C SER A 92 -14.58 -8.78 -6.08
N ALA A 93 -13.91 -8.14 -5.14
CA ALA A 93 -13.10 -6.96 -5.40
C ALA A 93 -11.70 -7.17 -4.86
N ASN A 94 -10.72 -6.87 -5.65
CA ASN A 94 -9.32 -6.81 -5.27
C ASN A 94 -8.97 -5.36 -4.92
N ARG A 95 -7.93 -5.19 -4.12
CA ARG A 95 -7.35 -3.88 -3.90
C ARG A 95 -6.88 -3.28 -5.23
N THR A 96 -7.17 -2.01 -5.45
CA THR A 96 -6.54 -1.25 -6.52
C THR A 96 -5.10 -1.00 -6.12
N PRO A 97 -4.10 -1.51 -6.86
CA PRO A 97 -2.72 -1.26 -6.53
C PRO A 97 -2.39 0.23 -6.54
N LEU A 98 -1.54 0.65 -5.63
CA LEU A 98 -1.15 2.04 -5.46
C LEU A 98 0.34 2.20 -5.74
N LEU A 99 0.70 3.26 -6.47
CA LEU A 99 2.08 3.72 -6.61
C LEU A 99 2.31 4.85 -5.60
N TYR A 100 3.36 4.78 -4.81
CA TYR A 100 3.64 5.75 -3.77
C TYR A 100 4.80 6.67 -4.18
N TYR A 101 4.51 7.91 -4.45
CA TYR A 101 5.52 8.91 -4.82
C TYR A 101 5.80 9.91 -3.71
N ALA A 102 7.02 10.43 -3.68
CA ALA A 102 7.41 11.43 -2.70
C ALA A 102 6.79 12.80 -3.01
N SER A 103 6.16 13.42 -2.01
CA SER A 103 5.69 14.82 -2.04
C SER A 103 6.48 15.69 -1.07
N ALA A 104 6.15 16.96 -0.94
CA ALA A 104 6.76 17.86 0.05
C ALA A 104 6.56 17.35 1.50
N ASN A 105 5.43 16.72 1.78
CA ASN A 105 4.96 16.40 3.13
C ASN A 105 4.92 14.89 3.42
N GLY A 106 5.40 14.03 2.50
CA GLY A 106 5.38 12.59 2.69
C GLY A 106 5.11 11.81 1.41
N LEU A 107 4.57 10.61 1.52
CA LEU A 107 4.19 9.78 0.39
C LEU A 107 2.74 10.04 -0.02
N ILE A 108 2.52 10.20 -1.31
CA ILE A 108 1.19 10.28 -1.92
C ILE A 108 0.92 9.00 -2.69
N ALA A 109 -0.22 8.39 -2.42
CA ALA A 109 -0.70 7.20 -3.10
C ALA A 109 -1.43 7.57 -4.40
N VAL A 110 -0.99 7.04 -5.52
CA VAL A 110 -1.57 7.23 -6.85
C VAL A 110 -2.19 5.91 -7.30
N PRO A 111 -3.53 5.84 -7.47
CA PRO A 111 -4.20 4.64 -7.95
C PRO A 111 -3.74 4.24 -9.35
N THR A 112 -3.60 2.93 -9.58
CA THR A 112 -3.20 2.40 -10.87
C THR A 112 -3.98 1.12 -11.21
N SER A 113 -4.18 0.85 -12.50
CA SER A 113 -4.77 -0.40 -12.98
C SER A 113 -3.73 -1.50 -13.26
N ILE A 114 -2.48 -1.29 -12.85
CA ILE A 114 -1.37 -2.19 -13.13
C ILE A 114 -1.48 -3.45 -12.26
N SER A 115 -1.21 -4.60 -12.86
CA SER A 115 -1.19 -5.89 -12.16
C SER A 115 0.24 -6.44 -12.06
N GLY A 116 0.65 -6.75 -10.82
CA GLY A 116 1.92 -7.39 -10.51
C GLY A 116 3.10 -6.43 -10.25
N PRO A 117 4.08 -6.88 -9.46
CA PRO A 117 5.17 -6.04 -8.96
C PRO A 117 6.12 -5.56 -10.06
N ARG A 118 6.31 -6.36 -11.12
CA ARG A 118 7.18 -5.95 -12.24
C ARG A 118 6.61 -4.76 -13.01
N ALA A 119 5.33 -4.83 -13.37
CA ALA A 119 4.67 -3.73 -14.08
C ALA A 119 4.57 -2.46 -13.20
N ALA A 120 4.38 -2.64 -11.88
CA ALA A 120 4.38 -1.53 -10.94
C ALA A 120 5.77 -0.87 -10.83
N LEU A 121 6.85 -1.65 -10.85
CA LEU A 121 8.21 -1.12 -10.90
C LEU A 121 8.45 -0.31 -12.17
N ASP A 122 8.09 -0.84 -13.34
CA ASP A 122 8.27 -0.16 -14.61
C ASP A 122 7.48 1.16 -14.66
N ALA A 123 6.26 1.17 -14.14
CA ALA A 123 5.46 2.39 -14.02
C ALA A 123 6.05 3.39 -13.01
N TYR A 124 6.55 2.90 -11.87
CA TYR A 124 7.22 3.76 -10.88
C TYR A 124 8.46 4.46 -11.47
N LEU A 125 9.27 3.71 -12.22
CA LEU A 125 10.45 4.25 -12.91
C LEU A 125 10.11 5.23 -14.05
N SER A 126 8.93 5.10 -14.65
CA SER A 126 8.42 6.06 -15.64
C SER A 126 8.05 7.42 -15.03
N GLY A 127 7.95 7.48 -13.70
CA GLY A 127 7.65 8.70 -12.95
C GLY A 127 6.16 8.94 -12.71
N PRO A 128 5.85 9.90 -11.81
CA PRO A 128 4.49 10.13 -11.32
C PRO A 128 3.54 10.83 -12.32
N GLY A 129 4.06 11.43 -13.39
CA GLY A 129 3.26 12.26 -14.29
C GLY A 129 2.82 13.61 -13.71
N ASP A 130 2.86 13.77 -12.40
CA ASP A 130 2.53 14.99 -11.66
C ASP A 130 3.84 15.69 -11.24
N PRO A 131 4.06 16.98 -11.61
CA PRO A 131 5.29 17.71 -11.30
C PRO A 131 5.49 17.99 -9.79
N GLU A 132 4.44 17.93 -8.98
CA GLU A 132 4.54 18.09 -7.52
C GLU A 132 5.08 16.84 -6.82
N LEU A 133 5.04 15.68 -7.51
CA LEU A 133 5.52 14.42 -7.01
C LEU A 133 6.94 14.12 -7.53
N THR A 134 7.68 13.36 -6.75
CA THR A 134 9.06 12.96 -7.10
C THR A 134 9.16 11.44 -7.10
N GLY A 135 9.63 10.89 -8.21
CA GLY A 135 10.06 9.50 -8.37
C GLY A 135 11.57 9.38 -8.47
N PHE A 136 12.07 8.28 -9.02
CA PHE A 136 13.47 8.18 -9.39
C PHE A 136 13.83 9.17 -10.50
N PRO A 137 15.07 9.70 -10.50
CA PRO A 137 15.58 10.46 -11.65
C PRO A 137 15.51 9.64 -12.94
N ILE A 138 15.22 10.31 -14.05
CA ILE A 138 14.98 9.67 -15.35
C ILE A 138 16.20 8.91 -15.92
N ASP A 139 17.40 9.20 -15.41
CA ASP A 139 18.65 8.55 -15.78
C ASP A 139 18.97 7.30 -14.94
N VAL A 140 18.05 6.90 -14.05
CA VAL A 140 18.16 5.67 -13.26
C VAL A 140 17.50 4.52 -13.98
N TRP A 141 18.29 3.48 -14.28
CA TRP A 141 17.83 2.30 -14.99
C TRP A 141 17.91 1.07 -14.10
N LEU A 142 16.96 0.16 -14.27
CA LEU A 142 17.00 -1.16 -13.67
C LEU A 142 18.04 -2.03 -14.40
N LEU A 143 19.03 -2.54 -13.65
CA LEU A 143 20.06 -3.45 -14.16
C LEU A 143 19.68 -4.91 -13.96
N ASP A 144 19.05 -5.22 -12.82
CA ASP A 144 18.62 -6.59 -12.50
C ASP A 144 17.33 -6.60 -11.67
N TYR A 145 16.51 -7.63 -11.93
CA TYR A 145 15.26 -7.92 -11.23
C TYR A 145 15.24 -9.39 -10.86
N ASN A 146 15.44 -9.71 -9.59
CA ASN A 146 15.46 -11.08 -9.11
C ASN A 146 14.37 -11.29 -8.06
N TYR A 147 13.43 -12.19 -8.35
CA TYR A 147 12.30 -12.52 -7.48
C TYR A 147 12.37 -13.96 -7.00
N ASP A 148 12.62 -14.14 -5.68
CA ASP A 148 12.54 -15.44 -4.99
C ASP A 148 11.11 -15.66 -4.48
N ARG A 149 10.34 -16.46 -5.23
CA ARG A 149 8.94 -16.75 -4.91
C ARG A 149 8.78 -17.48 -3.56
N ALA A 150 9.71 -18.35 -3.19
CA ALA A 150 9.62 -19.12 -1.96
C ALA A 150 9.77 -18.25 -0.71
N LYS A 151 10.60 -17.20 -0.82
CA LYS A 151 10.84 -16.24 0.26
C LYS A 151 9.96 -14.99 0.14
N GLN A 152 9.23 -14.82 -0.97
CA GLN A 152 8.50 -13.58 -1.30
C GLN A 152 9.46 -12.37 -1.26
N PHE A 153 10.66 -12.57 -1.75
CA PHE A 153 11.76 -11.63 -1.69
C PHE A 153 12.09 -11.12 -3.08
N LEU A 154 12.17 -9.80 -3.22
CA LEU A 154 12.52 -9.11 -4.46
C LEU A 154 13.82 -8.35 -4.28
N SER A 155 14.82 -8.64 -5.10
CA SER A 155 16.09 -7.90 -5.19
C SER A 155 16.13 -7.09 -6.48
N LEU A 156 16.43 -5.81 -6.36
CA LEU A 156 16.48 -4.84 -7.45
C LEU A 156 17.84 -4.16 -7.48
N ASN A 157 18.50 -4.20 -8.64
CA ASN A 157 19.76 -3.52 -8.87
C ASN A 157 19.58 -2.39 -9.89
N PHE A 158 19.99 -1.18 -9.53
CA PHE A 158 19.85 0.02 -10.35
C PHE A 158 21.22 0.61 -10.74
N THR A 159 21.21 1.46 -11.75
CA THR A 159 22.37 2.32 -12.05
C THR A 159 22.57 3.34 -10.93
N TYR A 160 23.84 3.59 -10.57
CA TYR A 160 24.22 4.66 -9.67
C TYR A 160 24.64 5.89 -10.48
N THR A 161 23.74 6.86 -10.57
CA THR A 161 23.91 8.05 -11.42
C THR A 161 24.29 9.28 -10.58
N THR A 162 24.80 10.31 -11.26
CA THR A 162 25.06 11.61 -10.62
C THR A 162 23.78 12.21 -10.05
N SER A 163 22.62 12.04 -10.71
CA SER A 163 21.33 12.55 -10.27
C SER A 163 20.87 11.91 -8.97
N ILE A 164 21.05 10.60 -8.80
CA ILE A 164 20.76 9.90 -7.52
C ILE A 164 21.67 10.44 -6.42
N ARG A 165 22.96 10.59 -6.69
CA ARG A 165 23.90 11.12 -5.72
C ARG A 165 23.57 12.55 -5.30
N THR A 166 23.26 13.41 -6.26
CA THR A 166 22.86 14.80 -6.03
C THR A 166 21.58 14.86 -5.20
N LEU A 167 20.56 14.07 -5.57
CA LEU A 167 19.30 14.02 -4.81
C LEU A 167 19.53 13.57 -3.36
N ALA A 168 20.39 12.56 -3.15
CA ALA A 168 20.69 12.06 -1.81
C ALA A 168 21.49 13.04 -0.95
N LEU A 169 22.36 13.85 -1.54
CA LEU A 169 23.16 14.85 -0.83
C LEU A 169 22.41 16.15 -0.57
N ASP A 170 21.72 16.65 -1.58
CA ASP A 170 21.06 17.97 -1.53
C ASP A 170 19.68 17.90 -0.87
N LYS A 171 18.97 16.77 -1.03
CA LYS A 171 17.60 16.57 -0.52
C LYS A 171 17.45 15.17 0.11
N PRO A 172 18.17 14.86 1.20
CA PRO A 172 18.21 13.50 1.77
C PRO A 172 16.83 12.98 2.18
N GLU A 173 15.97 13.83 2.76
CA GLU A 173 14.59 13.44 3.13
C GLU A 173 13.77 13.06 1.89
N ARG A 174 13.92 13.81 0.79
CA ARG A 174 13.24 13.51 -0.47
C ARG A 174 13.72 12.20 -1.06
N MET A 175 15.04 11.95 -1.05
CA MET A 175 15.61 10.68 -1.51
C MET A 175 15.09 9.51 -0.67
N ARG A 176 15.01 9.69 0.66
CA ARG A 176 14.44 8.68 1.56
C ARG A 176 13.00 8.36 1.20
N LEU A 177 12.17 9.37 0.96
CA LEU A 177 10.78 9.17 0.54
C LEU A 177 10.67 8.48 -0.82
N VAL A 178 11.55 8.78 -1.77
CA VAL A 178 11.59 8.09 -3.07
C VAL A 178 11.88 6.60 -2.89
N LEU A 179 12.88 6.22 -2.08
CA LEU A 179 13.18 4.81 -1.81
C LEU A 179 12.04 4.12 -1.06
N LEU A 180 11.49 4.77 -0.02
CA LEU A 180 10.35 4.24 0.73
C LEU A 180 9.11 4.10 -0.15
N GLY A 181 8.87 5.05 -1.06
CA GLY A 181 7.78 5.00 -2.03
C GLY A 181 7.88 3.78 -2.94
N LEU A 182 9.07 3.47 -3.45
CA LEU A 182 9.31 2.27 -4.25
C LEU A 182 9.07 0.99 -3.43
N ILE A 183 9.64 0.91 -2.22
CA ILE A 183 9.46 -0.24 -1.31
C ILE A 183 7.97 -0.45 -1.02
N THR A 184 7.26 0.63 -0.67
CA THR A 184 5.82 0.60 -0.38
C THR A 184 5.01 0.16 -1.59
N THR A 185 5.32 0.69 -2.78
CA THR A 185 4.68 0.32 -4.04
C THR A 185 4.82 -1.19 -4.33
N LEU A 186 6.02 -1.74 -4.17
CA LEU A 186 6.27 -3.16 -4.48
C LEU A 186 5.69 -4.10 -3.42
N THR A 187 5.66 -3.67 -2.17
CA THR A 187 5.05 -4.44 -1.08
C THR A 187 3.52 -4.27 -0.98
N GLU A 188 2.88 -3.53 -1.89
CA GLU A 188 1.44 -3.58 -2.12
C GLU A 188 1.00 -4.97 -2.62
N PHE A 189 1.87 -5.65 -3.36
CA PHE A 189 1.58 -6.95 -3.94
C PHE A 189 1.82 -8.06 -2.91
N PRO A 190 0.82 -8.91 -2.61
CA PRO A 190 0.91 -9.94 -1.57
C PRO A 190 2.05 -10.94 -1.76
N GLU A 191 2.50 -11.11 -3.00
CA GLU A 191 3.63 -11.96 -3.36
C GLU A 191 4.98 -11.36 -2.97
N VAL A 192 5.08 -10.06 -2.68
CA VAL A 192 6.33 -9.38 -2.28
C VAL A 192 6.27 -9.01 -0.80
N ARG A 193 7.01 -9.73 0.03
CA ARG A 193 7.09 -9.46 1.47
C ARG A 193 8.21 -8.49 1.81
N THR A 194 9.35 -8.62 1.12
CA THR A 194 10.53 -7.80 1.37
C THR A 194 11.22 -7.43 0.06
N VAL A 195 11.80 -6.24 0.03
CA VAL A 195 12.53 -5.68 -1.13
C VAL A 195 13.94 -5.31 -0.70
N GLN A 196 14.94 -5.76 -1.46
CA GLN A 196 16.32 -5.32 -1.36
C GLN A 196 16.63 -4.39 -2.52
N LEU A 197 17.21 -3.24 -2.20
CA LEU A 197 17.66 -2.28 -3.19
C LEU A 197 19.18 -2.24 -3.25
N ASP A 198 19.71 -2.36 -4.46
CA ASP A 198 21.14 -2.26 -4.76
C ASP A 198 21.36 -1.21 -5.85
N PHE A 199 22.51 -0.56 -5.82
CA PHE A 199 22.98 0.29 -6.89
C PHE A 199 24.34 -0.21 -7.37
N GLN A 200 24.41 -0.65 -8.63
CA GLN A 200 25.61 -1.29 -9.24
C GLN A 200 26.13 -2.46 -8.38
N GLY A 201 25.22 -3.25 -7.80
CA GLY A 201 25.55 -4.39 -6.95
C GLY A 201 26.07 -4.00 -5.55
N GLN A 202 25.93 -2.73 -5.15
CA GLN A 202 26.39 -2.26 -3.85
C GLN A 202 25.21 -1.90 -2.94
N THR A 203 25.18 -2.52 -1.75
CA THR A 203 24.25 -2.20 -0.66
C THR A 203 24.80 -1.20 0.35
N ARG A 204 26.08 -0.83 0.23
CA ARG A 204 26.78 0.08 1.14
C ARG A 204 27.27 1.33 0.43
N LEU A 205 26.34 2.02 -0.21
CA LEU A 205 26.63 3.31 -0.80
C LEU A 205 26.44 4.43 0.22
N GLY A 206 27.27 5.46 0.10
CA GLY A 206 27.16 6.67 0.90
C GLY A 206 26.01 7.57 0.44
N LEU A 207 24.78 7.09 0.55
CA LEU A 207 23.56 7.85 0.29
C LEU A 207 23.08 8.63 1.54
N GLY A 208 24.02 9.08 2.38
CA GLY A 208 23.69 9.84 3.58
C GLY A 208 22.70 9.11 4.50
N GLN A 209 21.60 9.76 4.86
CA GLN A 209 20.54 9.22 5.74
C GLN A 209 19.75 8.06 5.16
N CYS A 210 19.92 7.74 3.86
CA CYS A 210 19.18 6.65 3.20
C CYS A 210 19.95 5.33 3.20
N SER A 211 21.19 5.30 3.72
CA SER A 211 22.06 4.11 3.67
C SER A 211 21.51 2.91 4.44
N ASP A 212 20.67 3.13 5.42
CA ASP A 212 19.98 2.08 6.20
C ASP A 212 19.00 1.27 5.32
N LEU A 213 18.31 1.91 4.39
CA LEU A 213 17.35 1.28 3.50
C LEU A 213 17.99 0.32 2.48
N LEU A 214 19.29 0.45 2.25
CA LEU A 214 20.03 -0.40 1.32
C LEU A 214 20.71 -1.59 2.00
N ARG A 215 21.01 -1.50 3.31
CA ARG A 215 21.83 -2.50 4.01
C ARG A 215 21.15 -3.83 4.21
N THR A 216 19.84 -3.81 4.35
CA THR A 216 19.03 -5.00 4.64
C THR A 216 17.75 -4.97 3.83
N PRO A 217 17.17 -6.14 3.52
CA PRO A 217 15.85 -6.20 2.91
C PRO A 217 14.81 -5.44 3.73
N GLN A 218 14.02 -4.63 3.07
CA GLN A 218 12.99 -3.79 3.67
C GLN A 218 11.61 -4.41 3.49
N ALA A 219 10.84 -4.50 4.57
CA ALA A 219 9.42 -4.80 4.53
C ALA A 219 8.61 -3.51 4.34
N ARG A 220 7.30 -3.66 4.11
CA ARG A 220 6.39 -2.51 4.05
C ARG A 220 6.51 -1.67 5.33
N PRO A 221 6.71 -0.36 5.22
CA PRO A 221 6.67 0.53 6.38
C PRO A 221 5.31 0.46 7.09
N GLN A 222 5.32 0.42 8.42
CA GLN A 222 4.08 0.39 9.21
C GLN A 222 3.35 1.75 9.18
N LEU A 223 4.13 2.85 9.16
CA LEU A 223 3.62 4.21 9.02
C LEU A 223 4.23 4.81 7.76
N LEU A 224 3.38 5.27 6.84
CA LEU A 224 3.81 5.86 5.57
C LEU A 224 4.11 7.35 5.71
N ASN A 225 3.39 8.04 6.59
CA ASN A 225 3.54 9.47 6.85
C ASN A 225 3.54 9.71 8.35
N ASP A 226 4.19 10.77 8.80
CA ASP A 226 4.09 11.22 10.19
C ASP A 226 2.72 11.88 10.39
N GLU A 227 1.89 11.29 11.25
CA GLU A 227 0.54 11.81 11.56
C GLU A 227 0.57 13.25 12.08
N ARG A 228 1.68 13.68 12.69
CA ARG A 228 1.87 15.06 13.15
C ARG A 228 1.89 16.09 12.01
N LEU A 229 2.13 15.65 10.78
CA LEU A 229 2.11 16.48 9.58
C LEU A 229 0.71 16.62 8.98
N LEU A 230 -0.25 15.78 9.39
CA LEU A 230 -1.64 15.81 8.93
C LEU A 230 -2.52 16.78 9.73
N GLU A 231 -2.02 17.33 10.85
CA GLU A 231 -2.74 18.27 11.74
C GLU A 231 -2.53 19.75 11.37
N ARG A 232 -2.12 20.07 10.13
CA ARG A 232 -1.93 21.47 9.70
C ARG A 232 -2.81 21.83 8.53
#